data_0c5763481e486592e4594577e3e72af7
#
_entry.id   0c5763481e486592e4594577e3e72af7
#
_cell.length_a   1.000
_cell.length_b   1.000
_cell.length_c   1.000
_cell.angle_alpha   90.00
_cell.angle_beta   90.00
_cell.angle_gamma   90.00
#
_symmetry.space_group_name_H-M   'P 1'
#
loop_
_entity.id
_entity.type
_entity.pdbx_description
1 polymer ?
#
loop_
_entity_poly.entity_id
_entity_poly.type
_entity_poly.pdbx_seq_one_letter_code
_entity_poly.pdbx_strand_id
1 'polypeptide(L)'
;TRFTLDLCGVAWLQHHTNLPVILDPSHALGKTYGIPSLARACTAMGIDGLLIETHPNPKVAKSDASQQLTHEEFTQMYHSLKPVAEAVGYKII
;
A
#
# COMPACT_ATOMS: atom_id res chain seq x y z
N THR A 1 7.31 7.38 13.47
CA THR A 1 6.77 6.10 13.01
C THR A 1 7.46 4.93 13.69
N ARG A 2 6.72 3.89 14.00
CA ARG A 2 7.28 2.67 14.61
C ARG A 2 8.04 1.82 13.60
N PHE A 3 7.54 1.81 12.38
CA PHE A 3 8.12 1.04 11.29
C PHE A 3 8.23 1.92 10.06
N THR A 4 9.20 1.64 9.23
CA THR A 4 9.38 2.36 7.97
C THR A 4 9.29 1.37 6.82
N LEU A 5 8.80 1.87 5.69
CA LEU A 5 8.74 1.10 4.45
C LEU A 5 10.05 1.35 3.71
N ASP A 6 10.83 0.30 3.52
CA ASP A 6 12.16 0.42 2.90
C ASP A 6 12.08 0.35 1.38
N LEU A 7 11.83 1.50 0.74
CA LEU A 7 11.74 1.56 -0.71
C LEU A 7 13.11 1.41 -1.39
N CYS A 8 14.19 1.76 -0.69
CA CYS A 8 15.53 1.53 -1.23
C CYS A 8 15.83 0.03 -1.33
N GLY A 9 15.43 -0.74 -0.31
CA GLY A 9 15.56 -2.18 -0.35
C GLY A 9 14.70 -2.81 -1.44
N VAL A 10 13.51 -2.25 -1.68
CA VAL A 10 12.66 -2.70 -2.79
C VAL A 10 13.36 -2.49 -4.13
N ALA A 11 13.93 -1.31 -4.35
CA ALA A 11 14.66 -1.02 -5.58
C ALA A 11 15.82 -2.01 -5.79
N TRP A 12 16.53 -2.34 -4.71
CA TRP A 12 17.61 -3.32 -4.76
C TRP A 12 17.09 -4.71 -5.18
N LEU A 13 15.98 -5.16 -4.58
CA LEU A 13 15.37 -6.44 -4.91
C LEU A 13 14.90 -6.49 -6.36
N GLN A 14 14.30 -5.41 -6.85
CA GLN A 14 13.83 -5.34 -8.24
C GLN A 14 14.99 -5.42 -9.23
N HIS A 15 16.14 -4.83 -8.88
CA HIS A 15 17.30 -4.86 -9.75
C HIS A 15 18.03 -6.20 -9.75
N HIS A 16 18.12 -6.83 -8.58
CA HIS A 16 18.97 -8.02 -8.39
C HIS A 16 18.23 -9.35 -8.44
N THR A 17 16.89 -9.34 -8.43
CA THR A 17 16.11 -10.60 -8.41
C THR A 17 14.92 -10.51 -9.36
N ASN A 18 14.32 -11.67 -9.64
CA ASN A 18 13.05 -11.76 -10.37
C ASN A 18 11.88 -12.09 -9.43
N LEU A 19 12.09 -11.93 -8.13
CA LEU A 19 11.06 -12.25 -7.14
C LEU A 19 9.94 -11.21 -7.19
N PRO A 20 8.68 -11.66 -7.06
CA PRO A 20 7.57 -10.73 -6.89
C PRO A 20 7.73 -9.97 -5.57
N VAL A 21 7.40 -8.68 -5.58
CA VAL A 21 7.46 -7.84 -4.39
C VAL A 21 6.05 -7.38 -4.04
N ILE A 22 5.62 -7.69 -2.82
CA ILE A 22 4.34 -7.25 -2.28
C ILE A 22 4.66 -6.41 -1.05
N LEU A 23 4.12 -5.20 -0.99
CA LEU A 23 4.37 -4.28 0.11
C LEU A 23 3.12 -4.07 0.94
N ASP A 24 3.33 -3.80 2.23
CA ASP A 24 2.26 -3.65 3.21
C ASP A 24 2.33 -2.26 3.85
N PRO A 25 1.72 -1.23 3.24
CA PRO A 25 1.70 0.09 3.84
C PRO A 25 0.82 0.17 5.10
N SER A 26 -0.14 -0.75 5.25
CA SER A 26 -1.00 -0.77 6.43
C SER A 26 -0.21 -0.94 7.72
N HIS A 27 0.75 -1.85 7.74
CA HIS A 27 1.56 -2.12 8.93
C HIS A 27 2.79 -1.21 9.06
N ALA A 28 3.26 -0.64 7.94
CA ALA A 28 4.48 0.16 7.96
C ALA A 28 4.31 1.45 8.77
N LEU A 29 3.21 2.17 8.58
CA LEU A 29 2.96 3.42 9.29
C LEU A 29 2.23 3.22 10.61
N GLY A 30 1.30 2.26 10.68
CA GLY A 30 0.45 2.03 11.84
C GLY A 30 -0.65 3.06 12.02
N LYS A 31 -0.90 3.90 11.02
CA LYS A 31 -1.93 4.93 11.01
C LYS A 31 -2.60 4.99 9.65
N THR A 32 -3.92 5.17 9.63
CA THR A 32 -4.67 5.15 8.38
C THR A 32 -4.43 6.37 7.50
N TYR A 33 -4.15 7.53 8.09
CA TYR A 33 -4.04 8.77 7.31
C TYR A 33 -2.95 8.72 6.23
N GLY A 34 -1.90 7.95 6.43
CA GLY A 34 -0.78 7.88 5.48
C GLY A 34 -0.87 6.72 4.49
N ILE A 35 -1.83 5.82 4.65
CA ILE A 35 -1.91 4.62 3.81
C ILE A 35 -2.11 4.95 2.33
N PRO A 36 -3.03 5.85 1.94
CA PRO A 36 -3.19 6.17 0.52
C PRO A 36 -1.92 6.72 -0.13
N SER A 37 -1.20 7.62 0.56
CA SER A 37 0.05 8.18 0.04
C SER A 37 1.13 7.12 -0.10
N LEU A 38 1.26 6.25 0.90
CA LEU A 38 2.23 5.15 0.84
C LEU A 38 1.87 4.15 -0.25
N ALA A 39 0.58 3.86 -0.42
CA ALA A 39 0.13 2.98 -1.49
C ALA A 39 0.48 3.54 -2.87
N ARG A 40 0.30 4.85 -3.07
CA ARG A 40 0.69 5.50 -4.33
C ARG A 40 2.20 5.43 -4.55
N ALA A 41 3.00 5.66 -3.50
CA ALA A 41 4.45 5.56 -3.61
C ALA A 41 4.89 4.14 -3.97
N CYS A 42 4.30 3.14 -3.33
CA CYS A 42 4.58 1.74 -3.64
C CYS A 42 4.21 1.40 -5.09
N THR A 43 3.06 1.89 -5.54
CA THR A 43 2.60 1.68 -6.92
C THR A 43 3.59 2.31 -7.90
N ALA A 44 4.10 3.51 -7.59
CA ALA A 44 5.08 4.19 -8.43
C ALA A 44 6.39 3.41 -8.55
N MET A 45 6.73 2.59 -7.57
CA MET A 45 7.89 1.71 -7.63
C MET A 45 7.74 0.57 -8.63
N GLY A 46 6.53 0.31 -9.13
CA GLY A 46 6.29 -0.79 -10.05
C GLY A 46 6.33 -2.16 -9.37
N ILE A 47 5.81 -2.25 -8.16
CA ILE A 47 5.77 -3.52 -7.43
C ILE A 47 4.62 -4.40 -7.92
N ASP A 48 4.61 -5.66 -7.49
CA ASP A 48 3.66 -6.66 -7.95
C ASP A 48 2.33 -6.63 -7.20
N GLY A 49 2.33 -6.19 -5.95
CA GLY A 49 1.10 -6.13 -5.17
C GLY A 49 1.21 -5.32 -3.90
N LEU A 50 0.05 -4.99 -3.35
CA LEU A 50 -0.10 -4.29 -2.09
C LEU A 50 -0.97 -5.11 -1.16
N LEU A 51 -0.65 -5.09 0.13
CA LEU A 51 -1.45 -5.67 1.18
C LEU A 51 -2.08 -4.53 1.98
N ILE A 52 -3.40 -4.39 1.90
CA ILE A 52 -4.14 -3.30 2.55
C ILE A 52 -5.21 -3.89 3.45
N GLU A 53 -5.21 -3.51 4.70
CA GLU A 53 -6.24 -3.96 5.64
C GLU A 53 -7.47 -3.05 5.56
N THR A 54 -8.65 -3.66 5.49
CA THR A 54 -9.92 -2.94 5.45
C THR A 54 -10.89 -3.55 6.46
N HIS A 55 -11.85 -2.74 6.90
CA HIS A 55 -12.93 -3.19 7.78
C HIS A 55 -14.12 -2.27 7.57
N PRO A 56 -15.37 -2.80 7.54
CA PRO A 56 -16.56 -1.96 7.41
C PRO A 56 -16.67 -0.91 8.51
N ASN A 57 -16.25 -1.25 9.72
CA ASN A 57 -16.21 -0.34 10.85
C ASN A 57 -14.93 -0.57 11.66
N PRO A 58 -13.81 0.07 11.30
CA PRO A 58 -12.53 -0.15 11.98
C PRO A 58 -12.57 0.09 13.48
N LYS A 59 -13.47 0.99 13.96
CA LYS A 59 -13.58 1.31 15.38
C LYS A 59 -13.99 0.13 16.24
N VAL A 60 -14.67 -0.86 15.66
CA VAL A 60 -15.08 -2.07 16.37
C VAL A 60 -14.25 -3.28 15.98
N ALA A 61 -13.21 -3.11 15.17
CA ALA A 61 -12.30 -4.20 14.83
C ALA A 61 -11.55 -4.65 16.09
N LYS A 62 -11.30 -5.94 16.20
CA LYS A 62 -10.67 -6.52 17.38
C LYS A 62 -9.17 -6.25 17.46
N SER A 63 -8.55 -5.88 16.32
CA SER A 63 -7.12 -5.61 16.27
C SER A 63 -6.83 -4.60 15.16
N ASP A 64 -5.71 -3.87 15.31
CA ASP A 64 -5.16 -3.00 14.27
C ASP A 64 -6.13 -1.95 13.71
N ALA A 65 -7.10 -1.48 14.54
CA ALA A 65 -8.11 -0.53 14.11
C ALA A 65 -7.49 0.76 13.54
N SER A 66 -6.35 1.20 14.09
CA SER A 66 -5.70 2.44 13.67
C SER A 66 -5.06 2.36 12.28
N GLN A 67 -4.95 1.16 11.71
CA GLN A 67 -4.33 0.96 10.40
C GLN A 67 -5.26 0.29 9.40
N GLN A 68 -6.53 0.09 9.73
CA GLN A 68 -7.51 -0.48 8.81
C GLN A 68 -8.34 0.62 8.18
N LEU A 69 -8.45 0.59 6.85
CA LEU A 69 -9.31 1.52 6.11
C LEU A 69 -10.76 1.07 6.15
N THR A 70 -11.69 2.03 6.08
CA THR A 70 -13.06 1.69 5.75
C THR A 70 -13.13 1.24 4.29
N HIS A 71 -14.22 0.57 3.91
CA HIS A 71 -14.42 0.16 2.51
C HIS A 71 -14.48 1.37 1.57
N GLU A 72 -15.07 2.49 2.03
CA GLU A 72 -15.12 3.71 1.25
C GLU A 72 -13.73 4.31 1.04
N GLU A 73 -12.93 4.39 2.10
CA GLU A 73 -11.56 4.86 2.03
C GLU A 73 -10.73 4.00 1.09
N PHE A 74 -10.91 2.69 1.15
CA PHE A 74 -10.22 1.77 0.26
C PHE A 74 -10.59 2.03 -1.21
N THR A 75 -11.89 2.21 -1.49
CA THR A 75 -12.35 2.47 -2.84
C THR A 75 -11.74 3.74 -3.42
N GLN A 76 -11.72 4.81 -2.64
CA GLN A 76 -11.10 6.07 -3.03
C GLN A 76 -9.61 5.90 -3.31
N MET A 77 -8.91 5.21 -2.42
CA MET A 77 -7.49 4.92 -2.60
C MET A 77 -7.25 4.11 -3.87
N TYR A 78 -8.02 3.03 -4.06
CA TYR A 78 -7.90 2.15 -5.22
C TYR A 78 -7.99 2.94 -6.53
N HIS A 79 -8.97 3.83 -6.64
CA HIS A 79 -9.12 4.66 -7.83
C HIS A 79 -7.95 5.63 -8.01
N SER A 80 -7.36 6.11 -6.92
CA SER A 80 -6.21 7.01 -6.99
C SER A 80 -4.92 6.32 -7.45
N LEU A 81 -4.85 5.00 -7.33
CA LEU A 81 -3.68 4.24 -7.75
C LEU A 81 -3.61 4.04 -9.27
N LYS A 82 -4.75 4.07 -9.95
CA LYS A 82 -4.80 3.78 -11.39
C LYS A 82 -3.92 4.72 -12.23
N PRO A 83 -4.03 6.04 -12.10
CA PRO A 83 -3.16 6.92 -12.89
C PRO A 83 -1.69 6.77 -12.52
N VAL A 84 -1.37 6.45 -11.27
CA VAL A 84 0.02 6.22 -10.86
C VAL A 84 0.56 4.97 -11.55
N ALA A 85 -0.20 3.89 -11.54
CA ALA A 85 0.19 2.64 -12.20
C ALA A 85 0.39 2.86 -13.70
N GLU A 86 -0.52 3.57 -14.35
CA GLU A 86 -0.41 3.87 -15.78
C GLU A 86 0.85 4.67 -16.09
N ALA A 87 1.20 5.64 -15.23
CA ALA A 87 2.37 6.48 -15.43
C ALA A 87 3.67 5.67 -15.45
N VAL A 88 3.71 4.54 -14.74
CA VAL A 88 4.90 3.68 -14.70
C VAL A 88 4.74 2.41 -15.56
N GLY A 89 3.71 2.36 -16.39
CA GLY A 89 3.54 1.28 -17.37
C GLY A 89 2.86 0.03 -16.84
N TYR A 90 2.11 0.13 -15.75
CA TYR A 90 1.40 -1.01 -15.17
C TYR A 90 -0.11 -0.80 -15.21
N LYS A 91 -0.82 -1.88 -14.98
CA LYS A 91 -2.28 -1.87 -14.92
C LYS A 91 -2.72 -2.58 -13.64
N ILE A 92 -3.65 -1.95 -12.93
CA ILE A 92 -4.23 -2.56 -11.73
C ILE A 92 -5.37 -3.48 -12.14
N ILE A 93 -5.34 -4.69 -11.60
CA ILE A 93 -6.41 -5.65 -11.83
C ILE A 93 -7.57 -5.40 -10.88
#